data_4547d79823492f6ac3194eb498740a5d
#
_entry.id   4547d79823492f6ac3194eb498740a5d
#
_cell.length_a   1.000
_cell.length_b   1.000
_cell.length_c   1.000
_cell.angle_alpha   90.00
_cell.angle_beta   90.00
_cell.angle_gamma   90.00
#
_symmetry.space_group_name_H-M   'P 1'
#
loop_
_entity.id
_entity.type
_entity.pdbx_description
1 polymer ?
#
loop_
_entity_poly.entity_id
_entity_poly.type
_entity_poly.pdbx_seq_one_letter_code
_entity_poly.pdbx_strand_id
1 'polypeptide(L)'
;MKKTALKLMSAALSLSLLLGAAGCGQRQAATPDGPAKLAYVPLDDRPDNVERAVYLAESLDYELLVPDTSLYATKLDGQPPNPDGSQSGDRAALYEWVLQQEAAGCDRYILSLDQLLSGGLVGSRALAGENPVTLSDGTTLTETALLENLLSALSQDENNRVWLLDSVMRLAPTVGYGGFGLNEYAALRNYGAMARPHLAGDELRIDLITADYRLGANGETLEVQSAEPLPEGALSWYLAARERKLGLGAHLLDLLDDETHKNFNVLIGVDDSSLEDSIQKNEIAYLSAHLREGDWLLSGVDDLAFKAISALYLQDCGWEGAKASLRYIGGLETEPACDYDYQPLNVVVDQHFEFFKLEKLSGTRGADLQVLVLTAPAEPERTGDYAWALNNALEENRKNKLPTILIDASNDAYGTVIHDMLTQQAELSILLAYSGFLDMAIVTGTALSHGVARYAWLTHAPAPETNDAANTAFVKALSDGVIKDFAFRNTVRNDLYAYVREALGGSPDNFYRPEIDRAAVLARLEADMKVSAAPVLANFSGGKIITSLSPWAEADCGTLTVSGYRFPWYRVFEIGMDIDREITAPQI
;
A
#
# COMPACT_ATOMS: atom_id res chain seq x y z
N MET A 1 -0.94 43.17 41.91
CA MET A 1 -2.18 43.12 41.14
C MET A 1 -1.86 42.77 39.69
N LYS A 2 -1.65 41.52 39.38
CA LYS A 2 -1.54 40.91 38.02
C LYS A 2 -1.40 39.40 38.19
N LYS A 3 -2.44 38.73 38.67
CA LYS A 3 -2.56 37.25 38.74
C LYS A 3 -4.03 36.81 38.79
N THR A 4 -4.92 37.46 38.03
CA THR A 4 -6.37 37.15 38.08
C THR A 4 -7.07 37.22 36.72
N ALA A 5 -6.31 37.12 35.61
CA ALA A 5 -6.91 37.20 34.28
C ALA A 5 -6.69 35.94 33.39
N LEU A 6 -6.13 34.85 33.94
CA LEU A 6 -5.86 33.63 33.16
C LEU A 6 -6.69 32.40 33.64
N LYS A 7 -7.81 32.62 34.32
CA LYS A 7 -8.68 31.53 34.77
C LYS A 7 -10.14 31.62 34.26
N LEU A 8 -10.42 32.40 33.27
CA LEU A 8 -11.77 32.62 32.76
C LEU A 8 -12.01 32.21 31.30
N MET A 9 -11.02 31.62 30.62
CA MET A 9 -11.21 31.05 29.26
C MET A 9 -11.27 29.52 29.19
N SER A 10 -11.05 28.81 30.29
CA SER A 10 -11.22 27.32 30.36
C SER A 10 -12.59 26.85 30.85
N ALA A 11 -13.55 27.74 31.01
CA ALA A 11 -14.86 27.40 31.60
C ALA A 11 -16.04 27.42 30.62
N ALA A 12 -15.82 27.66 29.34
CA ALA A 12 -16.93 27.74 28.36
C ALA A 12 -17.05 26.49 27.45
N LEU A 13 -16.09 25.56 27.46
CA LEU A 13 -16.17 24.29 26.70
C LEU A 13 -16.57 23.08 27.55
N SER A 14 -16.85 23.25 28.84
CA SER A 14 -17.14 22.15 29.79
C SER A 14 -18.62 22.00 30.16
N LEU A 15 -19.55 22.60 29.45
CA LEU A 15 -20.96 22.62 29.91
C LEU A 15 -21.97 21.92 28.98
N SER A 16 -21.54 21.07 28.07
CA SER A 16 -22.44 20.18 27.30
C SER A 16 -22.20 18.67 27.49
N LEU A 17 -21.37 18.27 28.41
CA LEU A 17 -21.04 16.84 28.68
C LEU A 17 -21.27 16.41 30.12
N LEU A 18 -22.28 16.96 30.81
CA LEU A 18 -22.65 16.56 32.17
C LEU A 18 -24.13 16.19 32.28
N LEU A 19 -24.50 15.06 31.65
CA LEU A 19 -25.68 14.28 32.06
C LEU A 19 -25.42 12.80 31.70
N GLY A 20 -24.79 12.08 32.62
CA GLY A 20 -24.60 10.63 32.44
C GLY A 20 -23.55 9.96 33.32
N ALA A 21 -23.37 10.45 34.55
CA ALA A 21 -22.52 9.73 35.50
C ALA A 21 -23.34 9.09 36.61
N ALA A 22 -23.78 7.86 36.40
CA ALA A 22 -24.15 6.93 37.48
C ALA A 22 -24.08 5.50 36.95
N GLY A 23 -23.06 4.77 37.32
CA GLY A 23 -22.99 3.32 37.08
C GLY A 23 -21.56 2.82 36.89
N CYS A 24 -20.76 2.75 37.95
CA CYS A 24 -19.61 1.82 38.00
C CYS A 24 -20.15 0.39 38.01
N GLY A 25 -20.38 -0.17 36.84
CA GLY A 25 -20.50 -1.59 36.59
C GLY A 25 -19.34 -1.96 35.64
N GLN A 26 -18.53 -2.93 36.04
CA GLN A 26 -17.62 -3.60 35.12
C GLN A 26 -18.42 -3.97 33.88
N ARG A 27 -18.17 -3.29 32.76
CA ARG A 27 -18.61 -3.78 31.45
C ARG A 27 -17.86 -5.09 31.22
N GLN A 28 -18.52 -6.22 31.44
CA GLN A 28 -18.20 -7.43 30.72
C GLN A 28 -18.23 -7.02 29.26
N ALA A 29 -17.11 -7.19 28.56
CA ALA A 29 -17.05 -7.04 27.14
C ALA A 29 -18.12 -7.97 26.54
N ALA A 30 -19.21 -7.38 26.09
CA ALA A 30 -20.11 -8.07 25.19
C ALA A 30 -19.28 -8.37 23.95
N THR A 31 -19.20 -9.64 23.57
CA THR A 31 -18.73 -10.01 22.22
C THR A 31 -19.57 -9.21 21.25
N PRO A 32 -18.98 -8.36 20.39
CA PRO A 32 -19.74 -7.61 19.41
C PRO A 32 -20.52 -8.62 18.53
N ASP A 33 -21.82 -8.46 18.38
CA ASP A 33 -22.60 -9.17 17.37
C ASP A 33 -22.18 -8.60 15.99
N GLY A 34 -21.12 -9.15 15.39
CA GLY A 34 -20.64 -8.76 14.06
C GLY A 34 -19.11 -8.63 13.94
N PRO A 35 -18.60 -8.41 12.73
CA PRO A 35 -17.18 -8.18 12.48
C PRO A 35 -16.66 -6.94 13.21
N ALA A 36 -15.38 -6.99 13.61
CA ALA A 36 -14.72 -5.85 14.22
C ALA A 36 -14.57 -4.71 13.21
N LYS A 37 -14.88 -3.47 13.63
CA LYS A 37 -14.81 -2.29 12.78
C LYS A 37 -13.38 -1.76 12.73
N LEU A 38 -12.95 -1.37 11.52
CA LEU A 38 -11.64 -0.81 11.24
C LEU A 38 -11.81 0.46 10.39
N ALA A 39 -11.53 1.62 10.97
CA ALA A 39 -11.56 2.90 10.25
C ALA A 39 -10.28 3.05 9.40
N TYR A 40 -10.44 3.25 8.10
CA TYR A 40 -9.35 3.33 7.15
C TYR A 40 -9.41 4.62 6.33
N VAL A 41 -8.37 5.43 6.41
CA VAL A 41 -8.13 6.55 5.49
C VAL A 41 -7.12 6.11 4.45
N PRO A 42 -7.52 5.92 3.16
CA PRO A 42 -6.66 5.41 2.11
C PRO A 42 -5.52 6.38 1.75
N LEU A 43 -4.46 5.85 1.14
CA LEU A 43 -3.36 6.64 0.58
C LEU A 43 -3.86 7.55 -0.57
N ASP A 44 -4.74 7.03 -1.41
CA ASP A 44 -5.45 7.69 -2.50
C ASP A 44 -6.62 6.82 -3.00
N ASP A 45 -7.30 7.26 -4.07
CA ASP A 45 -8.50 6.60 -4.62
C ASP A 45 -8.20 5.52 -5.68
N ARG A 46 -6.96 5.03 -5.77
CA ARG A 46 -6.64 3.91 -6.65
C ARG A 46 -7.23 2.59 -6.12
N PRO A 47 -7.67 1.69 -7.03
CA PRO A 47 -8.30 0.43 -6.66
C PRO A 47 -7.46 -0.46 -5.74
N ASP A 48 -6.13 -0.52 -5.93
CA ASP A 48 -5.25 -1.31 -5.07
C ASP A 48 -5.22 -0.74 -3.64
N ASN A 49 -5.36 0.58 -3.47
CA ASN A 49 -5.43 1.22 -2.15
C ASN A 49 -6.81 1.13 -1.48
N VAL A 50 -7.88 0.85 -2.22
CA VAL A 50 -9.25 0.84 -1.68
C VAL A 50 -9.89 -0.55 -1.80
N GLU A 51 -10.16 -1.01 -3.01
CA GLU A 51 -10.92 -2.24 -3.26
C GLU A 51 -10.21 -3.48 -2.72
N ARG A 52 -8.92 -3.59 -3.00
CA ARG A 52 -8.12 -4.71 -2.52
C ARG A 52 -7.91 -4.68 -1.00
N ALA A 53 -7.81 -3.48 -0.40
CA ALA A 53 -7.77 -3.31 1.05
C ALA A 53 -9.09 -3.78 1.71
N VAL A 54 -10.24 -3.47 1.09
CA VAL A 54 -11.55 -3.97 1.54
C VAL A 54 -11.59 -5.50 1.49
N TYR A 55 -11.21 -6.11 0.36
CA TYR A 55 -11.20 -7.57 0.25
C TYR A 55 -10.27 -8.23 1.26
N LEU A 56 -9.09 -7.66 1.52
CA LEU A 56 -8.18 -8.18 2.54
C LEU A 56 -8.81 -8.10 3.92
N ALA A 57 -9.34 -6.95 4.33
CA ALA A 57 -9.94 -6.74 5.64
C ALA A 57 -11.14 -7.68 5.87
N GLU A 58 -12.05 -7.77 4.89
CA GLU A 58 -13.20 -8.68 4.95
C GLU A 58 -12.77 -10.16 5.01
N SER A 59 -11.64 -10.53 4.38
CA SER A 59 -11.10 -11.90 4.45
C SER A 59 -10.56 -12.27 5.84
N LEU A 60 -10.42 -11.28 6.72
CA LEU A 60 -9.95 -11.40 8.10
C LEU A 60 -11.07 -11.10 9.13
N ASP A 61 -12.33 -11.08 8.69
CA ASP A 61 -13.50 -10.76 9.52
C ASP A 61 -13.53 -9.31 10.06
N TYR A 62 -12.94 -8.35 9.35
CA TYR A 62 -13.11 -6.93 9.62
C TYR A 62 -14.18 -6.29 8.74
N GLU A 63 -14.94 -5.35 9.32
CA GLU A 63 -15.73 -4.38 8.56
C GLU A 63 -14.85 -3.13 8.33
N LEU A 64 -14.34 -2.95 7.10
CA LEU A 64 -13.53 -1.80 6.76
C LEU A 64 -14.42 -0.57 6.50
N LEU A 65 -14.33 0.42 7.39
CA LEU A 65 -15.02 1.70 7.25
C LEU A 65 -14.10 2.64 6.46
N VAL A 66 -14.56 3.03 5.27
CA VAL A 66 -13.83 3.95 4.37
C VAL A 66 -14.66 5.21 4.20
N PRO A 67 -14.08 6.44 4.21
CA PRO A 67 -14.81 7.65 3.91
C PRO A 67 -15.35 7.66 2.47
N ASP A 68 -16.28 8.58 2.18
CA ASP A 68 -16.76 8.76 0.80
C ASP A 68 -15.60 9.09 -0.15
N THR A 69 -15.57 8.47 -1.33
CA THR A 69 -14.46 8.62 -2.29
C THR A 69 -14.19 10.08 -2.67
N SER A 70 -15.21 10.93 -2.67
CA SER A 70 -15.04 12.36 -2.97
C SER A 70 -14.14 13.09 -1.96
N LEU A 71 -13.92 12.53 -0.77
CA LEU A 71 -13.08 13.14 0.26
C LEU A 71 -11.58 12.84 0.09
N TYR A 72 -11.23 11.76 -0.64
CA TYR A 72 -9.82 11.36 -0.83
C TYR A 72 -9.42 11.18 -2.29
N ALA A 73 -10.27 11.60 -3.23
CA ALA A 73 -9.98 11.46 -4.64
C ALA A 73 -8.89 12.42 -5.11
N THR A 74 -7.95 11.90 -5.89
CA THR A 74 -6.91 12.68 -6.58
C THR A 74 -7.36 13.01 -8.01
N LYS A 75 -7.18 14.27 -8.44
CA LYS A 75 -7.48 14.74 -9.80
C LYS A 75 -6.21 15.19 -10.50
N LEU A 76 -5.88 14.58 -11.63
CA LEU A 76 -4.76 15.00 -12.45
C LEU A 76 -5.11 16.25 -13.28
N ASP A 77 -4.08 16.90 -13.85
CA ASP A 77 -4.22 18.12 -14.62
C ASP A 77 -5.25 17.98 -15.75
N GLY A 78 -6.16 18.95 -15.82
CA GLY A 78 -7.25 18.99 -16.80
C GLY A 78 -8.49 18.16 -16.45
N GLN A 79 -8.46 17.39 -15.37
CA GLN A 79 -9.65 16.70 -14.86
C GLN A 79 -10.56 17.67 -14.09
N PRO A 80 -11.89 17.40 -14.01
CA PRO A 80 -12.76 18.17 -13.13
C PRO A 80 -12.26 18.08 -11.69
N PRO A 81 -12.21 19.22 -10.96
CA PRO A 81 -11.79 19.21 -9.55
C PRO A 81 -12.79 18.45 -8.66
N ASN A 82 -12.37 18.17 -7.44
CA ASN A 82 -13.23 17.67 -6.37
C ASN A 82 -14.33 18.69 -6.03
N PRO A 83 -15.38 18.32 -5.26
CA PRO A 83 -16.47 19.23 -4.91
C PRO A 83 -16.04 20.52 -4.19
N ASP A 84 -14.93 20.49 -3.44
CA ASP A 84 -14.29 21.63 -2.78
C ASP A 84 -13.47 22.52 -3.72
N GLY A 85 -13.34 22.14 -5.00
CA GLY A 85 -12.55 22.81 -6.00
C GLY A 85 -11.05 22.41 -6.04
N SER A 86 -10.62 21.48 -5.19
CA SER A 86 -9.24 20.99 -5.13
C SER A 86 -8.95 19.88 -6.15
N GLN A 87 -7.65 19.60 -6.36
CA GLN A 87 -7.17 18.41 -7.09
C GLN A 87 -6.79 17.26 -6.13
N SER A 88 -6.76 17.51 -4.84
CA SER A 88 -6.38 16.56 -3.78
C SER A 88 -7.54 16.29 -2.84
N GLY A 89 -7.37 15.33 -1.93
CA GLY A 89 -8.40 15.02 -0.93
C GLY A 89 -8.64 16.17 0.06
N ASP A 90 -9.85 16.20 0.59
CA ASP A 90 -10.31 17.19 1.59
C ASP A 90 -9.80 16.79 2.99
N ARG A 91 -8.67 17.39 3.38
CA ARG A 91 -7.99 17.10 4.65
C ARG A 91 -8.83 17.42 5.87
N ALA A 92 -9.64 18.50 5.81
CA ALA A 92 -10.51 18.89 6.90
C ALA A 92 -11.63 17.87 7.11
N ALA A 93 -12.33 17.52 6.03
CA ALA A 93 -13.43 16.56 6.10
C ALA A 93 -12.94 15.15 6.50
N LEU A 94 -11.76 14.74 6.06
CA LEU A 94 -11.16 13.46 6.46
C LEU A 94 -10.78 13.44 7.95
N TYR A 95 -10.18 14.51 8.46
CA TYR A 95 -9.90 14.66 9.88
C TYR A 95 -11.20 14.57 10.71
N GLU A 96 -12.23 15.32 10.32
CA GLU A 96 -13.52 15.30 11.00
C GLU A 96 -14.20 13.92 10.90
N TRP A 97 -14.03 13.21 9.78
CA TRP A 97 -14.52 11.85 9.60
C TRP A 97 -13.86 10.88 10.60
N VAL A 98 -12.52 10.96 10.80
CA VAL A 98 -11.83 10.13 11.80
C VAL A 98 -12.39 10.38 13.20
N LEU A 99 -12.59 11.65 13.59
CA LEU A 99 -13.18 11.98 14.89
C LEU A 99 -14.63 11.48 15.03
N GLN A 100 -15.38 11.43 13.94
CA GLN A 100 -16.73 10.83 13.93
C GLN A 100 -16.68 9.33 14.16
N GLN A 101 -15.69 8.60 13.57
CA GLN A 101 -15.53 7.18 13.84
C GLN A 101 -15.16 6.92 15.31
N GLU A 102 -14.29 7.74 15.88
CA GLU A 102 -13.96 7.70 17.31
C GLU A 102 -15.20 7.89 18.18
N ALA A 103 -15.99 8.92 17.90
CA ALA A 103 -17.23 9.17 18.61
C ALA A 103 -18.28 8.05 18.42
N ALA A 104 -18.21 7.30 17.31
CA ALA A 104 -19.05 6.13 17.05
C ALA A 104 -18.54 4.84 17.72
N GLY A 105 -17.40 4.90 18.43
CA GLY A 105 -16.82 3.78 19.18
C GLY A 105 -15.99 2.81 18.34
N CYS A 106 -15.43 3.26 17.23
CA CYS A 106 -14.37 2.53 16.53
C CYS A 106 -13.11 2.55 17.39
N ASP A 107 -12.41 1.43 17.48
CA ASP A 107 -11.19 1.27 18.29
C ASP A 107 -9.98 0.78 17.46
N ARG A 108 -10.11 0.73 16.13
CA ARG A 108 -9.07 0.32 15.20
C ARG A 108 -8.96 1.30 14.06
N TYR A 109 -7.73 1.75 13.80
CA TYR A 109 -7.47 2.80 12.81
C TYR A 109 -6.25 2.46 11.95
N ILE A 110 -6.39 2.67 10.65
CA ILE A 110 -5.27 2.70 9.69
C ILE A 110 -5.39 4.01 8.93
N LEU A 111 -4.45 4.92 9.15
CA LEU A 111 -4.55 6.31 8.72
C LEU A 111 -3.37 6.70 7.85
N SER A 112 -3.60 6.97 6.56
CA SER A 112 -2.58 7.56 5.69
C SER A 112 -2.37 9.03 6.04
N LEU A 113 -1.17 9.36 6.53
CA LEU A 113 -0.78 10.73 6.81
C LEU A 113 -0.54 11.53 5.51
N ASP A 114 -0.11 10.89 4.43
CA ASP A 114 -0.07 11.54 3.12
C ASP A 114 -1.45 12.06 2.71
N GLN A 115 -2.50 11.28 2.99
CA GLN A 115 -3.87 11.71 2.70
C GLN A 115 -4.35 12.80 3.67
N LEU A 116 -4.17 12.59 4.97
CA LEU A 116 -4.67 13.51 6.01
C LEU A 116 -3.94 14.85 6.04
N LEU A 117 -2.62 14.87 5.78
CA LEU A 117 -1.81 16.09 5.86
C LEU A 117 -1.54 16.74 4.50
N SER A 118 -1.71 15.99 3.39
CA SER A 118 -1.36 16.48 2.06
C SER A 118 -2.44 16.26 1.00
N GLY A 119 -3.55 15.59 1.35
CA GLY A 119 -4.64 15.26 0.42
C GLY A 119 -4.31 14.13 -0.55
N GLY A 120 -3.37 13.23 -0.18
CA GLY A 120 -2.97 12.03 -0.90
C GLY A 120 -1.50 11.97 -1.25
N LEU A 121 -1.06 10.81 -1.72
CA LEU A 121 0.34 10.56 -2.12
C LEU A 121 0.85 11.58 -3.15
N VAL A 122 0.03 11.92 -4.14
CA VAL A 122 0.38 12.92 -5.16
C VAL A 122 0.52 14.31 -4.55
N GLY A 123 -0.41 14.68 -3.65
CA GLY A 123 -0.37 15.93 -2.90
C GLY A 123 0.88 16.04 -2.01
N SER A 124 1.28 14.95 -1.36
CA SER A 124 2.46 14.94 -0.47
C SER A 124 3.77 15.26 -1.21
N ARG A 125 3.83 14.90 -2.49
CA ARG A 125 4.97 15.19 -3.40
C ARG A 125 4.91 16.57 -4.03
N ALA A 126 3.79 17.28 -3.87
CA ALA A 126 3.49 18.54 -4.54
C ALA A 126 3.43 19.75 -3.61
N LEU A 127 3.06 19.59 -2.36
CA LEU A 127 2.90 20.69 -1.42
C LEU A 127 4.24 21.15 -0.87
N ALA A 128 4.56 22.42 -1.06
CA ALA A 128 5.73 23.08 -0.50
C ALA A 128 5.31 24.13 0.54
N GLY A 129 6.07 24.28 1.63
CA GLY A 129 5.78 25.21 2.70
C GLY A 129 4.58 24.80 3.58
N GLU A 130 4.06 25.73 4.36
CA GLU A 130 2.90 25.51 5.22
C GLU A 130 1.60 25.55 4.40
N ASN A 131 0.73 24.57 4.62
CA ASN A 131 -0.56 24.46 3.95
C ASN A 131 -1.66 24.28 5.00
N PRO A 132 -2.15 25.36 5.62
CA PRO A 132 -3.13 25.31 6.71
C PRO A 132 -4.44 24.69 6.22
N VAL A 133 -5.17 24.09 7.16
CA VAL A 133 -6.47 23.45 6.95
C VAL A 133 -7.52 24.20 7.73
N THR A 134 -8.65 24.55 7.10
CA THR A 134 -9.79 25.17 7.77
C THR A 134 -10.89 24.15 7.99
N LEU A 135 -11.21 23.86 9.24
CA LEU A 135 -12.24 22.93 9.66
C LEU A 135 -13.65 23.49 9.42
N SER A 136 -14.67 22.64 9.51
CA SER A 136 -16.09 23.01 9.29
C SER A 136 -16.60 24.06 10.28
N ASP A 137 -16.03 24.16 11.47
CA ASP A 137 -16.33 25.17 12.49
C ASP A 137 -15.63 26.52 12.26
N GLY A 138 -14.82 26.65 11.22
CA GLY A 138 -14.03 27.83 10.88
C GLY A 138 -12.66 27.91 11.56
N THR A 139 -12.29 26.92 12.37
CA THR A 139 -10.95 26.84 12.98
C THR A 139 -9.90 26.54 11.90
N THR A 140 -8.81 27.30 11.87
CA THR A 140 -7.70 27.05 10.94
C THR A 140 -6.53 26.49 11.72
N LEU A 141 -6.01 25.33 11.26
CA LEU A 141 -4.89 24.60 11.84
C LEU A 141 -3.74 24.53 10.86
N THR A 142 -2.51 24.59 11.36
CA THR A 142 -1.33 24.18 10.61
C THR A 142 -1.35 22.65 10.44
N GLU A 143 -0.54 22.11 9.54
CA GLU A 143 -0.44 20.65 9.34
C GLU A 143 0.06 19.93 10.60
N THR A 144 1.03 20.55 11.31
CA THR A 144 1.52 20.04 12.59
C THR A 144 0.44 20.06 13.67
N ALA A 145 -0.33 21.16 13.79
CA ALA A 145 -1.43 21.23 14.74
C ALA A 145 -2.57 20.25 14.41
N LEU A 146 -2.81 19.98 13.12
CA LEU A 146 -3.79 18.99 12.70
C LEU A 146 -3.35 17.58 13.16
N LEU A 147 -2.08 17.24 12.95
CA LEU A 147 -1.48 15.98 13.41
C LEU A 147 -1.53 15.86 14.95
N GLU A 148 -1.07 16.88 15.69
CA GLU A 148 -1.09 16.91 17.15
C GLU A 148 -2.50 16.70 17.71
N ASN A 149 -3.50 17.39 17.13
CA ASN A 149 -4.90 17.26 17.56
C ASN A 149 -5.46 15.87 17.25
N LEU A 150 -5.11 15.27 16.09
CA LEU A 150 -5.51 13.92 15.72
C LEU A 150 -4.98 12.89 16.73
N LEU A 151 -3.66 12.92 16.98
CA LEU A 151 -3.03 12.00 17.94
C LEU A 151 -3.60 12.19 19.35
N SER A 152 -3.76 13.44 19.79
CA SER A 152 -4.36 13.76 21.08
C SER A 152 -5.81 13.25 21.21
N ALA A 153 -6.61 13.33 20.17
CA ALA A 153 -7.99 12.84 20.19
C ALA A 153 -8.03 11.32 20.30
N LEU A 154 -7.25 10.61 19.46
CA LEU A 154 -7.23 9.15 19.44
C LEU A 154 -6.55 8.54 20.67
N SER A 155 -5.68 9.27 21.38
CA SER A 155 -5.04 8.81 22.63
C SER A 155 -5.96 8.89 23.86
N GLN A 156 -7.15 9.49 23.75
CA GLN A 156 -8.09 9.56 24.87
C GLN A 156 -8.70 8.19 25.22
N ASP A 157 -8.80 7.27 24.26
CA ASP A 157 -9.19 5.89 24.51
C ASP A 157 -7.94 4.97 24.47
N GLU A 158 -7.58 4.39 25.62
CA GLU A 158 -6.44 3.49 25.73
C GLU A 158 -6.62 2.15 24.99
N ASN A 159 -7.84 1.84 24.54
CA ASN A 159 -8.13 0.65 23.75
C ASN A 159 -7.89 0.87 22.26
N ASN A 160 -7.75 2.10 21.82
CA ASN A 160 -7.48 2.39 20.41
C ASN A 160 -6.16 1.74 19.95
N ARG A 161 -6.21 1.13 18.78
CA ARG A 161 -5.07 0.58 18.05
C ARG A 161 -4.92 1.34 16.76
N VAL A 162 -3.85 2.07 16.63
CA VAL A 162 -3.66 3.01 15.53
C VAL A 162 -2.40 2.67 14.74
N TRP A 163 -2.55 2.46 13.44
CA TRP A 163 -1.45 2.39 12.49
C TRP A 163 -1.43 3.68 11.66
N LEU A 164 -0.35 4.43 11.78
CA LEU A 164 -0.09 5.64 11.03
C LEU A 164 0.81 5.29 9.85
N LEU A 165 0.32 5.53 8.63
CA LEU A 165 1.07 5.26 7.40
C LEU A 165 1.69 6.55 6.90
N ASP A 166 3.01 6.56 6.73
CA ASP A 166 3.76 7.67 6.19
C ASP A 166 4.69 7.22 5.05
N SER A 167 5.28 8.14 4.30
CA SER A 167 6.16 7.81 3.19
C SER A 167 7.43 8.65 3.15
N VAL A 168 8.54 8.04 2.71
CA VAL A 168 9.71 8.77 2.21
C VAL A 168 9.41 9.16 0.77
N MET A 169 9.41 10.46 0.47
CA MET A 169 9.08 10.98 -0.85
C MET A 169 9.99 10.40 -1.94
N ARG A 170 9.41 9.95 -3.05
CA ARG A 170 10.17 9.42 -4.20
C ARG A 170 11.10 10.44 -4.86
N LEU A 171 11.91 9.97 -5.80
CA LEU A 171 12.94 10.80 -6.47
C LEU A 171 12.38 11.84 -7.46
N ALA A 172 11.09 11.80 -7.79
CA ALA A 172 10.50 12.65 -8.82
C ALA A 172 9.09 13.14 -8.47
N PRO A 173 8.62 14.27 -9.05
CA PRO A 173 7.23 14.68 -8.96
C PRO A 173 6.31 13.72 -9.74
N THR A 174 5.00 13.89 -9.60
CA THR A 174 4.01 13.09 -10.35
C THR A 174 3.74 13.70 -11.73
N VAL A 175 3.85 12.88 -12.77
CA VAL A 175 3.50 13.28 -14.15
C VAL A 175 2.01 13.59 -14.24
N GLY A 176 1.66 14.74 -14.84
CA GLY A 176 0.28 15.17 -15.03
C GLY A 176 -0.37 15.75 -13.78
N TYR A 177 0.43 16.26 -12.83
CA TYR A 177 -0.05 16.96 -11.65
C TYR A 177 0.80 18.20 -11.37
N GLY A 178 0.15 19.34 -11.10
CA GLY A 178 0.83 20.60 -10.83
C GLY A 178 1.64 21.15 -12.01
N GLY A 179 1.30 20.76 -13.24
CA GLY A 179 1.98 21.17 -14.47
C GLY A 179 3.25 20.39 -14.81
N PHE A 180 3.59 19.35 -14.04
CA PHE A 180 4.77 18.53 -14.33
C PHE A 180 4.47 17.48 -15.40
N GLY A 181 5.32 17.42 -16.44
CA GLY A 181 5.31 16.45 -17.51
C GLY A 181 6.44 15.43 -17.40
N LEU A 182 6.63 14.64 -18.46
CA LEU A 182 7.68 13.61 -18.52
C LEU A 182 9.10 14.21 -18.48
N ASN A 183 9.30 15.42 -19.04
CA ASN A 183 10.61 16.09 -19.01
C ASN A 183 11.02 16.46 -17.59
N GLU A 184 10.11 17.09 -16.82
CA GLU A 184 10.33 17.45 -15.43
C GLU A 184 10.52 16.20 -14.56
N TYR A 185 9.69 15.19 -14.76
CA TYR A 185 9.82 13.90 -14.07
C TYR A 185 11.21 13.30 -14.29
N ALA A 186 11.64 13.13 -15.54
CA ALA A 186 12.94 12.53 -15.86
C ALA A 186 14.12 13.34 -15.30
N ALA A 187 14.08 14.67 -15.48
CA ALA A 187 15.15 15.56 -15.02
C ALA A 187 15.28 15.57 -13.50
N LEU A 188 14.17 15.67 -12.76
CA LEU A 188 14.19 15.70 -11.29
C LEU A 188 14.46 14.33 -10.69
N ARG A 189 14.00 13.23 -11.34
CA ARG A 189 14.37 11.87 -10.92
C ARG A 189 15.87 11.64 -11.03
N ASN A 190 16.47 12.02 -12.16
CA ASN A 190 17.92 11.91 -12.34
C ASN A 190 18.68 12.77 -11.33
N TYR A 191 18.22 13.99 -11.06
CA TYR A 191 18.78 14.84 -10.02
C TYR A 191 18.66 14.21 -8.63
N GLY A 192 17.50 13.67 -8.28
CA GLY A 192 17.26 13.00 -7.00
C GLY A 192 18.14 11.77 -6.80
N ALA A 193 18.41 11.02 -7.87
CA ALA A 193 19.23 9.82 -7.85
C ALA A 193 20.74 10.09 -7.75
N MET A 194 21.21 11.32 -8.06
CA MET A 194 22.64 11.64 -7.89
C MET A 194 23.08 11.42 -6.45
N ALA A 195 24.32 10.96 -6.26
CA ALA A 195 24.87 10.69 -4.93
C ALA A 195 24.98 11.98 -4.09
N ARG A 196 24.60 11.88 -2.82
CA ARG A 196 24.68 12.93 -1.79
C ARG A 196 25.80 12.62 -0.79
N PRO A 197 26.26 13.61 0.01
CA PRO A 197 27.14 13.36 1.13
C PRO A 197 26.50 12.29 2.06
N HIS A 198 27.32 11.38 2.56
CA HIS A 198 26.87 10.40 3.54
C HIS A 198 26.93 11.02 4.94
N LEU A 199 25.78 11.12 5.62
CA LEU A 199 25.68 11.60 6.99
C LEU A 199 25.50 10.43 7.95
N ALA A 200 26.16 10.50 9.10
CA ALA A 200 26.07 9.45 10.13
C ALA A 200 26.27 10.04 11.55
N GLY A 201 25.75 9.36 12.56
CA GLY A 201 25.87 9.77 13.97
C GLY A 201 25.33 11.19 14.19
N ASP A 202 26.12 12.06 14.82
CA ASP A 202 25.71 13.44 15.17
C ASP A 202 25.47 14.35 13.93
N GLU A 203 25.93 13.94 12.76
CA GLU A 203 25.69 14.67 11.51
C GLU A 203 24.34 14.31 10.85
N LEU A 204 23.70 13.24 11.29
CA LEU A 204 22.41 12.81 10.77
C LEU A 204 21.27 13.65 11.37
N ARG A 205 21.14 14.88 10.90
CA ARG A 205 20.19 15.91 11.38
C ARG A 205 19.47 16.55 10.20
N ILE A 206 18.21 16.94 10.41
CA ILE A 206 17.34 17.51 9.37
C ILE A 206 17.99 18.73 8.71
N ASP A 207 18.55 19.64 9.50
CA ASP A 207 19.17 20.86 8.97
C ASP A 207 20.38 20.59 8.05
N LEU A 208 21.14 19.52 8.32
CA LEU A 208 22.24 19.09 7.45
C LEU A 208 21.72 18.31 6.24
N ILE A 209 20.74 17.42 6.43
CA ILE A 209 20.14 16.66 5.33
C ILE A 209 19.55 17.60 4.28
N THR A 210 18.79 18.60 4.70
CA THR A 210 18.15 19.56 3.78
C THR A 210 19.16 20.52 3.14
N ALA A 211 20.22 20.90 3.86
CA ALA A 211 21.33 21.66 3.30
C ALA A 211 22.04 20.89 2.17
N ASP A 212 22.20 19.56 2.35
CA ASP A 212 22.90 18.69 1.40
C ASP A 212 22.04 18.31 0.17
N TYR A 213 20.76 18.68 0.12
CA TYR A 213 19.93 18.40 -1.06
C TYR A 213 20.51 18.94 -2.38
N ARG A 214 21.34 19.98 -2.31
CA ARG A 214 21.98 20.62 -3.48
C ARG A 214 23.44 20.22 -3.69
N LEU A 215 23.98 19.36 -2.82
CA LEU A 215 25.39 18.97 -2.85
C LEU A 215 25.54 17.53 -3.36
N GLY A 216 26.58 17.32 -4.16
CA GLY A 216 27.04 16.00 -4.53
C GLY A 216 27.93 15.37 -3.44
N ALA A 217 28.24 14.09 -3.58
CA ALA A 217 28.98 13.30 -2.59
C ALA A 217 30.35 13.92 -2.17
N ASN A 218 30.95 14.74 -3.01
CA ASN A 218 32.22 15.43 -2.74
C ASN A 218 32.02 16.91 -2.35
N GLY A 219 30.80 17.36 -2.08
CA GLY A 219 30.46 18.74 -1.72
C GLY A 219 30.35 19.72 -2.89
N GLU A 220 30.37 19.24 -4.13
CA GLU A 220 30.10 20.06 -5.32
C GLU A 220 28.61 20.41 -5.42
N THR A 221 28.29 21.58 -5.97
CA THR A 221 26.89 21.93 -6.25
C THR A 221 26.37 21.10 -7.42
N LEU A 222 25.24 20.40 -7.22
CA LEU A 222 24.58 19.64 -8.26
C LEU A 222 23.68 20.52 -9.13
N GLU A 223 23.69 20.24 -10.43
CA GLU A 223 22.83 20.90 -11.41
C GLU A 223 21.88 19.89 -12.06
N VAL A 224 20.63 20.34 -12.31
CA VAL A 224 19.64 19.53 -13.01
C VAL A 224 20.01 19.44 -14.48
N GLN A 225 20.06 18.22 -15.01
CA GLN A 225 20.20 17.95 -16.44
C GLN A 225 18.83 17.67 -17.02
N SER A 226 18.40 18.42 -18.02
CA SER A 226 17.09 18.22 -18.68
C SER A 226 17.21 18.31 -20.19
N ALA A 227 16.35 17.59 -20.91
CA ALA A 227 16.28 17.65 -22.37
C ALA A 227 15.72 18.98 -22.86
N GLU A 228 14.77 19.55 -22.14
CA GLU A 228 14.15 20.85 -22.39
C GLU A 228 14.24 21.71 -21.12
N PRO A 229 14.22 23.04 -21.23
CA PRO A 229 14.28 23.93 -20.06
C PRO A 229 13.16 23.62 -19.08
N LEU A 230 13.51 23.46 -17.79
CA LEU A 230 12.52 23.32 -16.73
C LEU A 230 11.80 24.65 -16.46
N PRO A 231 10.54 24.61 -15.96
CA PRO A 231 9.88 25.78 -15.43
C PRO A 231 10.74 26.48 -14.36
N GLU A 232 10.68 27.82 -14.32
CA GLU A 232 11.38 28.59 -13.29
C GLU A 232 10.96 28.14 -11.88
N GLY A 233 11.92 27.86 -11.02
CA GLY A 233 11.67 27.44 -9.65
C GLY A 233 11.34 25.95 -9.46
N ALA A 234 11.23 25.13 -10.52
CA ALA A 234 10.86 23.72 -10.43
C ALA A 234 11.73 22.92 -9.43
N LEU A 235 13.06 23.07 -9.49
CA LEU A 235 13.96 22.43 -8.54
C LEU A 235 13.72 22.92 -7.10
N SER A 236 13.59 24.24 -6.90
CA SER A 236 13.39 24.80 -5.55
C SER A 236 12.08 24.34 -4.94
N TRP A 237 11.03 24.24 -5.76
CA TRP A 237 9.73 23.74 -5.35
C TRP A 237 9.81 22.24 -4.98
N TYR A 238 10.46 21.41 -5.81
CA TYR A 238 10.68 19.99 -5.53
C TYR A 238 11.43 19.77 -4.21
N LEU A 239 12.50 20.53 -3.96
CA LEU A 239 13.28 20.43 -2.72
C LEU A 239 12.49 20.92 -1.50
N ALA A 240 11.69 21.99 -1.64
CA ALA A 240 10.85 22.49 -0.54
C ALA A 240 9.72 21.53 -0.18
N ALA A 241 9.12 20.84 -1.17
CA ALA A 241 8.13 19.79 -0.90
C ALA A 241 8.76 18.62 -0.12
N ARG A 242 9.98 18.23 -0.49
CA ARG A 242 10.74 17.17 0.18
C ARG A 242 11.11 17.55 1.62
N GLU A 243 11.64 18.77 1.83
CA GLU A 243 11.96 19.31 3.15
C GLU A 243 10.73 19.31 4.07
N ARG A 244 9.58 19.79 3.56
CA ARG A 244 8.30 19.75 4.28
C ARG A 244 7.92 18.32 4.68
N LYS A 245 8.01 17.37 3.75
CA LYS A 245 7.63 15.97 3.99
C LYS A 245 8.52 15.32 5.06
N LEU A 246 9.84 15.48 4.96
CA LEU A 246 10.77 15.01 5.98
C LEU A 246 10.50 15.66 7.35
N GLY A 247 10.22 16.97 7.37
CA GLY A 247 9.90 17.69 8.61
C GLY A 247 8.64 17.16 9.30
N LEU A 248 7.58 16.85 8.54
CA LEU A 248 6.35 16.26 9.09
C LEU A 248 6.58 14.83 9.63
N GLY A 249 7.33 13.99 8.91
CA GLY A 249 7.68 12.65 9.39
C GLY A 249 8.53 12.68 10.66
N ALA A 250 9.50 13.59 10.74
CA ALA A 250 10.30 13.78 11.96
C ALA A 250 9.44 14.27 13.14
N HIS A 251 8.56 15.24 12.90
CA HIS A 251 7.64 15.75 13.93
C HIS A 251 6.69 14.65 14.44
N LEU A 252 6.21 13.78 13.54
CA LEU A 252 5.42 12.61 13.93
C LEU A 252 6.18 11.73 14.92
N LEU A 253 7.43 11.36 14.59
CA LEU A 253 8.23 10.48 15.44
C LEU A 253 8.54 11.13 16.79
N ASP A 254 8.81 12.44 16.84
CA ASP A 254 9.00 13.19 18.07
C ASP A 254 7.74 13.20 18.95
N LEU A 255 6.55 13.34 18.37
CA LEU A 255 5.27 13.31 19.10
C LEU A 255 4.98 11.96 19.72
N LEU A 256 5.42 10.89 19.09
CA LEU A 256 5.13 9.52 19.52
C LEU A 256 6.13 8.98 20.55
N ASP A 257 7.23 9.69 20.84
CA ASP A 257 8.28 9.27 21.78
C ASP A 257 7.84 9.41 23.26
N ASP A 258 6.55 9.23 23.56
CA ASP A 258 6.02 9.27 24.92
C ASP A 258 5.09 8.07 25.21
N GLU A 259 4.86 7.81 26.51
CA GLU A 259 4.02 6.70 26.99
C GLU A 259 2.52 6.85 26.64
N THR A 260 2.07 8.04 26.22
CA THR A 260 0.66 8.29 25.91
C THR A 260 0.26 7.67 24.58
N HIS A 261 1.25 7.37 23.72
CA HIS A 261 1.05 6.83 22.37
C HIS A 261 1.53 5.38 22.21
N LYS A 262 1.58 4.60 23.30
CA LYS A 262 2.05 3.20 23.27
C LYS A 262 1.23 2.26 22.37
N ASN A 263 -0.02 2.61 22.06
CA ASN A 263 -0.92 1.82 21.19
C ASN A 263 -0.92 2.31 19.74
N PHE A 264 -0.01 3.25 19.41
CA PHE A 264 0.21 3.74 18.07
C PHE A 264 1.44 3.09 17.47
N ASN A 265 1.34 2.63 16.24
CA ASN A 265 2.45 2.14 15.44
C ASN A 265 2.61 3.02 14.19
N VAL A 266 3.84 3.21 13.76
CA VAL A 266 4.16 3.91 12.51
C VAL A 266 4.70 2.89 11.50
N LEU A 267 4.20 2.99 10.28
CA LEU A 267 4.74 2.25 9.15
C LEU A 267 5.11 3.24 8.05
N ILE A 268 6.40 3.42 7.83
CA ILE A 268 6.94 4.32 6.81
C ILE A 268 7.30 3.51 5.57
N GLY A 269 6.76 3.88 4.42
CA GLY A 269 7.09 3.28 3.13
C GLY A 269 8.14 4.08 2.38
N VAL A 270 9.13 3.42 1.79
CA VAL A 270 10.03 4.07 0.85
C VAL A 270 9.41 4.01 -0.53
N ASP A 271 9.09 5.19 -1.07
CA ASP A 271 8.54 5.36 -2.41
C ASP A 271 9.66 5.25 -3.47
N ASP A 272 9.33 5.16 -4.77
CA ASP A 272 10.25 5.00 -5.90
C ASP A 272 11.65 5.62 -5.67
N SER A 273 12.65 4.78 -5.61
CA SER A 273 14.01 5.11 -5.18
C SER A 273 15.10 4.76 -6.22
N SER A 274 16.30 4.48 -5.76
CA SER A 274 17.42 3.91 -6.49
C SER A 274 18.41 3.27 -5.51
N LEU A 275 19.29 2.40 -6.02
CA LEU A 275 20.41 1.84 -5.23
C LEU A 275 21.45 2.87 -4.82
N GLU A 276 21.55 3.96 -5.55
CA GLU A 276 22.53 5.03 -5.34
C GLU A 276 22.37 5.68 -3.96
N ASP A 277 23.41 6.35 -3.47
CA ASP A 277 23.34 7.22 -2.30
C ASP A 277 22.57 8.52 -2.62
N SER A 278 21.33 8.32 -3.02
CA SER A 278 20.41 9.33 -3.51
C SER A 278 19.99 10.31 -2.41
N ILE A 279 19.24 11.34 -2.81
CA ILE A 279 18.64 12.32 -1.89
C ILE A 279 17.80 11.68 -0.77
N GLN A 280 17.27 10.47 -0.96
CA GLN A 280 16.48 9.75 0.03
C GLN A 280 17.33 9.05 1.10
N LYS A 281 18.60 8.72 0.83
CA LYS A 281 19.39 7.86 1.74
C LYS A 281 19.56 8.43 3.14
N ASN A 282 19.85 9.70 3.26
CA ASN A 282 19.97 10.35 4.57
C ASN A 282 18.59 10.54 5.24
N GLU A 283 17.52 10.75 4.47
CA GLU A 283 16.15 10.79 5.00
C GLU A 283 15.75 9.44 5.58
N ILE A 284 15.98 8.36 4.82
CA ILE A 284 15.75 6.97 5.26
C ILE A 284 16.55 6.67 6.53
N ALA A 285 17.84 7.02 6.54
CA ALA A 285 18.71 6.79 7.69
C ALA A 285 18.23 7.57 8.93
N TYR A 286 17.83 8.84 8.75
CA TYR A 286 17.31 9.67 9.83
C TYR A 286 16.02 9.08 10.42
N LEU A 287 15.03 8.81 9.58
CA LEU A 287 13.75 8.27 10.04
C LEU A 287 13.94 6.90 10.71
N SER A 288 14.77 6.01 10.11
CA SER A 288 15.07 4.70 10.70
C SER A 288 15.71 4.79 12.08
N ALA A 289 16.57 5.80 12.31
CA ALA A 289 17.25 6.00 13.60
C ALA A 289 16.30 6.51 14.71
N HIS A 290 15.11 7.02 14.36
CA HIS A 290 14.14 7.57 15.31
C HIS A 290 12.88 6.70 15.46
N LEU A 291 12.85 5.50 14.84
CA LEU A 291 11.76 4.54 15.03
C LEU A 291 11.80 3.97 16.45
N ARG A 292 10.63 3.81 17.05
CA ARG A 292 10.44 3.10 18.33
C ARG A 292 10.35 1.59 18.08
N GLU A 293 10.40 0.81 19.14
CA GLU A 293 10.06 -0.60 19.07
C GLU A 293 8.60 -0.79 18.60
N GLY A 294 8.41 -1.54 17.53
CA GLY A 294 7.10 -1.75 16.90
C GLY A 294 6.80 -0.83 15.71
N ASP A 295 7.57 0.24 15.51
CA ASP A 295 7.52 1.07 14.32
C ASP A 295 8.42 0.48 13.22
N TRP A 296 8.08 0.71 11.94
CA TRP A 296 8.79 0.11 10.82
C TRP A 296 9.01 1.09 9.67
N LEU A 297 10.14 0.95 9.01
CA LEU A 297 10.41 1.55 7.70
C LEU A 297 10.71 0.41 6.73
N LEU A 298 9.89 0.28 5.70
CA LEU A 298 9.94 -0.81 4.71
C LEU A 298 9.90 -0.26 3.28
N SER A 299 10.36 -1.07 2.33
CA SER A 299 10.19 -0.77 0.91
C SER A 299 8.70 -0.78 0.52
N GLY A 300 8.32 0.14 -0.38
CA GLY A 300 6.98 0.22 -0.95
C GLY A 300 6.02 1.12 -0.16
N VAL A 301 5.21 1.87 -0.88
CA VAL A 301 4.19 2.79 -0.31
C VAL A 301 2.77 2.28 -0.59
N ASP A 302 2.52 1.74 -1.79
CA ASP A 302 1.18 1.33 -2.20
C ASP A 302 0.68 0.06 -1.48
N ASP A 303 1.55 -0.68 -0.80
CA ASP A 303 1.22 -1.86 0.00
C ASP A 303 1.18 -1.61 1.52
N LEU A 304 1.36 -0.37 1.97
CA LEU A 304 1.35 -0.01 3.40
C LEU A 304 0.03 -0.40 4.09
N ALA A 305 -1.11 -0.15 3.41
CA ALA A 305 -2.42 -0.53 3.94
C ALA A 305 -2.53 -2.04 4.17
N PHE A 306 -2.02 -2.86 3.24
CA PHE A 306 -2.05 -4.32 3.38
C PHE A 306 -1.18 -4.79 4.54
N LYS A 307 0.02 -4.22 4.68
CA LYS A 307 0.92 -4.49 5.81
C LYS A 307 0.25 -4.13 7.14
N ALA A 308 -0.38 -2.96 7.23
CA ALA A 308 -1.03 -2.49 8.45
C ALA A 308 -2.29 -3.29 8.81
N ILE A 309 -3.18 -3.60 7.84
CA ILE A 309 -4.36 -4.46 8.06
C ILE A 309 -3.91 -5.83 8.58
N SER A 310 -2.90 -6.40 7.94
CA SER A 310 -2.36 -7.71 8.33
C SER A 310 -1.71 -7.67 9.70
N ALA A 311 -0.87 -6.66 9.97
CA ALA A 311 -0.22 -6.50 11.28
C ALA A 311 -1.25 -6.30 12.41
N LEU A 312 -2.30 -5.52 12.16
CA LEU A 312 -3.38 -5.32 13.11
C LEU A 312 -4.10 -6.65 13.42
N TYR A 313 -4.40 -7.44 12.39
CA TYR A 313 -5.00 -8.77 12.57
C TYR A 313 -4.07 -9.71 13.36
N LEU A 314 -2.77 -9.71 13.04
CA LEU A 314 -1.78 -10.51 13.75
C LEU A 314 -1.69 -10.12 15.24
N GLN A 315 -1.80 -8.82 15.55
CA GLN A 315 -1.90 -8.34 16.93
C GLN A 315 -3.19 -8.83 17.60
N ASP A 316 -4.34 -8.72 16.92
CA ASP A 316 -5.65 -9.11 17.45
C ASP A 316 -5.76 -10.61 17.72
N CYS A 317 -5.17 -11.46 16.90
CA CYS A 317 -5.19 -12.92 17.08
C CYS A 317 -4.07 -13.46 18.00
N GLY A 318 -3.19 -12.59 18.52
CA GLY A 318 -2.07 -12.99 19.38
C GLY A 318 -1.00 -13.79 18.63
N TRP A 319 -0.66 -13.37 17.42
CA TRP A 319 0.33 -14.01 16.56
C TRP A 319 1.74 -14.06 17.17
N GLU A 320 2.31 -15.25 17.27
CA GLU A 320 3.66 -15.46 17.79
C GLU A 320 4.70 -15.75 16.69
N GLY A 321 4.27 -15.88 15.44
CA GLY A 321 5.11 -16.18 14.29
C GLY A 321 4.84 -17.55 13.66
N ALA A 322 5.52 -17.85 12.55
CA ALA A 322 5.50 -19.15 11.88
C ALA A 322 6.86 -19.48 11.25
N LYS A 323 7.07 -20.77 10.97
CA LYS A 323 8.25 -21.26 10.25
C LYS A 323 7.99 -21.27 8.76
N ALA A 324 8.68 -20.43 8.01
CA ALA A 324 8.51 -20.31 6.58
C ALA A 324 9.73 -20.85 5.82
N SER A 325 9.51 -21.84 4.95
CA SER A 325 10.53 -22.22 3.97
C SER A 325 10.64 -21.14 2.90
N LEU A 326 11.81 -20.53 2.74
CA LEU A 326 12.07 -19.53 1.70
C LEU A 326 12.86 -20.15 0.56
N ARG A 327 12.38 -19.99 -0.68
CA ARG A 327 13.06 -20.47 -1.89
C ARG A 327 12.98 -19.44 -3.00
N TYR A 328 14.14 -19.05 -3.51
CA TYR A 328 14.26 -18.22 -4.72
C TYR A 328 14.37 -19.09 -5.97
N ILE A 329 13.78 -18.62 -7.07
CA ILE A 329 13.81 -19.23 -8.40
C ILE A 329 14.09 -18.11 -9.40
N GLY A 330 15.17 -18.27 -10.21
CA GLY A 330 15.64 -17.26 -11.17
C GLY A 330 17.11 -16.91 -10.97
N GLY A 331 17.55 -16.72 -9.71
CA GLY A 331 18.96 -16.58 -9.34
C GLY A 331 19.47 -15.15 -9.27
N LEU A 332 18.59 -14.16 -9.21
CA LEU A 332 18.92 -12.73 -9.05
C LEU A 332 18.38 -12.13 -7.73
N GLU A 333 18.33 -12.93 -6.68
CA GLU A 333 17.82 -12.49 -5.37
C GLU A 333 18.72 -11.44 -4.68
N THR A 334 19.99 -11.35 -5.06
CA THR A 334 20.94 -10.37 -4.51
C THR A 334 20.97 -9.04 -5.27
N GLU A 335 20.19 -8.93 -6.33
CA GLU A 335 20.03 -7.72 -7.12
C GLU A 335 18.71 -7.02 -6.76
N PRO A 336 18.54 -5.71 -7.04
CA PRO A 336 17.23 -5.09 -7.01
C PRO A 336 16.33 -5.71 -8.07
N ALA A 337 15.07 -5.87 -7.79
CA ALA A 337 14.14 -6.45 -8.76
C ALA A 337 13.80 -5.47 -9.89
N CYS A 338 13.89 -4.15 -9.63
CA CYS A 338 13.73 -3.09 -10.64
C CYS A 338 14.55 -1.84 -10.30
N ASP A 339 14.61 -0.88 -11.25
CA ASP A 339 15.34 0.39 -11.13
C ASP A 339 14.77 1.37 -10.08
N TYR A 340 13.66 1.03 -9.46
CA TYR A 340 13.01 1.84 -8.43
C TYR A 340 13.27 1.34 -7.01
N ASP A 341 13.92 0.17 -6.86
CA ASP A 341 14.27 -0.38 -5.55
C ASP A 341 15.53 0.28 -4.97
N TYR A 342 15.52 0.55 -3.67
CA TYR A 342 16.69 1.08 -2.97
C TYR A 342 17.51 -0.01 -2.26
N GLN A 343 17.07 -1.26 -2.34
CA GLN A 343 17.69 -2.43 -1.71
C GLN A 343 17.63 -3.65 -2.64
N PRO A 344 18.56 -4.61 -2.50
CA PRO A 344 18.43 -5.92 -3.11
C PRO A 344 17.17 -6.67 -2.65
N LEU A 345 16.62 -7.50 -3.52
CA LEU A 345 15.37 -8.22 -3.26
C LEU A 345 15.43 -9.09 -2.00
N ASN A 346 16.54 -9.80 -1.77
CA ASN A 346 16.69 -10.64 -0.58
C ASN A 346 16.65 -9.83 0.72
N VAL A 347 17.13 -8.59 0.72
CA VAL A 347 17.06 -7.67 1.88
C VAL A 347 15.61 -7.25 2.11
N VAL A 348 14.90 -6.90 1.05
CA VAL A 348 13.46 -6.55 1.13
C VAL A 348 12.66 -7.72 1.70
N VAL A 349 12.90 -8.95 1.20
CA VAL A 349 12.21 -10.15 1.70
C VAL A 349 12.55 -10.42 3.17
N ASP A 350 13.82 -10.31 3.56
CA ASP A 350 14.26 -10.56 4.94
C ASP A 350 13.64 -9.56 5.93
N GLN A 351 13.55 -8.27 5.57
CA GLN A 351 12.88 -7.25 6.39
C GLN A 351 11.37 -7.55 6.57
N HIS A 352 10.69 -8.01 5.52
CA HIS A 352 9.29 -8.41 5.64
C HIS A 352 9.11 -9.70 6.45
N PHE A 353 10.05 -10.64 6.37
CA PHE A 353 10.05 -11.83 7.24
C PHE A 353 10.14 -11.43 8.72
N GLU A 354 10.99 -10.46 9.04
CA GLU A 354 11.10 -9.91 10.39
C GLU A 354 9.80 -9.21 10.82
N PHE A 355 9.26 -8.34 9.97
CA PHE A 355 8.00 -7.63 10.22
C PHE A 355 6.85 -8.59 10.55
N PHE A 356 6.72 -9.70 9.81
CA PHE A 356 5.68 -10.71 10.02
C PHE A 356 6.08 -11.82 11.01
N LYS A 357 7.23 -11.72 11.67
CA LYS A 357 7.77 -12.72 12.61
C LYS A 357 7.87 -14.12 11.99
N LEU A 358 8.38 -14.21 10.76
CA LEU A 358 8.60 -15.48 10.08
C LEU A 358 10.02 -16.00 10.36
N GLU A 359 10.11 -17.21 10.95
CA GLU A 359 11.38 -17.93 11.10
C GLU A 359 11.78 -18.53 9.75
N LYS A 360 12.89 -18.06 9.16
CA LYS A 360 13.36 -18.50 7.85
C LYS A 360 14.00 -19.89 7.89
N LEU A 361 13.45 -20.84 7.15
CA LEU A 361 14.00 -22.18 6.92
C LEU A 361 14.52 -22.35 5.49
N SER A 362 15.65 -23.06 5.33
CA SER A 362 16.24 -23.36 4.03
C SER A 362 15.54 -24.51 3.27
N GLY A 363 14.56 -25.19 3.88
CA GLY A 363 13.85 -26.30 3.28
C GLY A 363 12.49 -26.54 3.90
N THR A 364 11.67 -27.36 3.28
CA THR A 364 10.25 -27.56 3.64
C THR A 364 10.03 -28.44 4.87
N ARG A 365 11.07 -29.15 5.35
CA ARG A 365 10.91 -30.01 6.53
C ARG A 365 10.67 -29.19 7.79
N GLY A 366 9.50 -29.33 8.38
CA GLY A 366 9.10 -28.61 9.60
C GLY A 366 8.68 -27.16 9.35
N ALA A 367 8.50 -26.78 8.08
CA ALA A 367 7.91 -25.49 7.74
C ALA A 367 6.38 -25.56 7.88
N ASP A 368 5.81 -24.47 8.37
CA ASP A 368 4.37 -24.26 8.48
C ASP A 368 3.78 -23.78 7.15
N LEU A 369 4.57 -23.02 6.38
CA LEU A 369 4.25 -22.54 5.04
C LEU A 369 5.51 -22.40 4.19
N GLN A 370 5.35 -22.26 2.86
CA GLN A 370 6.46 -21.93 1.95
C GLN A 370 6.23 -20.59 1.27
N VAL A 371 7.30 -19.79 1.21
CA VAL A 371 7.39 -18.59 0.38
C VAL A 371 8.28 -18.90 -0.82
N LEU A 372 7.70 -18.85 -2.01
CA LEU A 372 8.38 -18.95 -3.30
C LEU A 372 8.56 -17.54 -3.85
N VAL A 373 9.79 -17.20 -4.22
CA VAL A 373 10.14 -15.91 -4.81
C VAL A 373 10.71 -16.16 -6.21
N LEU A 374 9.97 -15.76 -7.22
CA LEU A 374 10.43 -15.77 -8.60
C LEU A 374 11.18 -14.48 -8.88
N THR A 375 12.45 -14.56 -9.22
CA THR A 375 13.28 -13.42 -9.68
C THR A 375 13.34 -13.40 -11.21
N ALA A 376 13.83 -12.32 -11.80
CA ALA A 376 14.26 -12.36 -13.19
C ALA A 376 15.28 -13.49 -13.41
N PRO A 377 15.37 -14.09 -14.63
CA PRO A 377 16.27 -15.19 -14.90
C PRO A 377 17.72 -14.72 -15.00
N ALA A 378 18.61 -15.27 -14.15
CA ALA A 378 20.04 -15.01 -14.25
C ALA A 378 20.63 -15.53 -15.59
N GLU A 379 20.03 -16.57 -16.16
CA GLU A 379 20.35 -17.15 -17.46
C GLU A 379 19.09 -17.12 -18.34
N PRO A 380 18.86 -16.06 -19.16
CA PRO A 380 17.63 -15.88 -19.95
C PRO A 380 17.30 -17.05 -20.88
N GLU A 381 18.30 -17.77 -21.38
CA GLU A 381 18.12 -18.97 -22.20
C GLU A 381 17.53 -20.15 -21.43
N ARG A 382 17.52 -20.12 -20.10
CA ARG A 382 16.97 -21.15 -19.22
C ARG A 382 15.60 -20.80 -18.63
N THR A 383 14.91 -19.83 -19.22
CA THR A 383 13.56 -19.42 -18.78
C THR A 383 12.61 -20.62 -18.57
N GLY A 384 12.66 -21.62 -19.48
CA GLY A 384 11.87 -22.84 -19.35
C GLY A 384 12.23 -23.70 -18.13
N ASP A 385 13.51 -23.75 -17.73
CA ASP A 385 13.95 -24.50 -16.56
C ASP A 385 13.45 -23.85 -15.27
N TYR A 386 13.48 -22.52 -15.18
CA TYR A 386 12.96 -21.79 -14.04
C TYR A 386 11.44 -21.92 -13.93
N ALA A 387 10.72 -21.81 -15.06
CA ALA A 387 9.28 -22.03 -15.11
C ALA A 387 8.92 -23.44 -14.62
N TRP A 388 9.62 -24.46 -15.11
CA TRP A 388 9.44 -25.84 -14.67
C TRP A 388 9.75 -26.02 -13.18
N ALA A 389 10.83 -25.39 -12.68
CA ALA A 389 11.19 -25.46 -11.26
C ALA A 389 10.14 -24.85 -10.35
N LEU A 390 9.51 -23.73 -10.77
CA LEU A 390 8.40 -23.09 -10.06
C LEU A 390 7.18 -24.02 -10.03
N ASN A 391 6.76 -24.51 -11.20
CA ASN A 391 5.60 -25.39 -11.29
C ASN A 391 5.76 -26.65 -10.44
N ASN A 392 6.94 -27.29 -10.48
CA ASN A 392 7.22 -28.46 -9.66
C ASN A 392 7.16 -28.14 -8.16
N ALA A 393 7.66 -26.98 -7.73
CA ALA A 393 7.58 -26.58 -6.33
C ALA A 393 6.12 -26.41 -5.89
N LEU A 394 5.29 -25.76 -6.71
CA LEU A 394 3.85 -25.60 -6.43
C LEU A 394 3.13 -26.96 -6.36
N GLU A 395 3.39 -27.85 -7.32
CA GLU A 395 2.81 -29.21 -7.29
C GLU A 395 3.24 -30.02 -6.06
N GLU A 396 4.51 -29.94 -5.68
CA GLU A 396 5.05 -30.64 -4.51
C GLU A 396 4.42 -30.13 -3.23
N ASN A 397 4.30 -28.80 -3.08
CA ASN A 397 3.62 -28.19 -1.94
C ASN A 397 2.15 -28.60 -1.88
N ARG A 398 1.46 -28.58 -3.00
CA ARG A 398 0.07 -29.02 -3.11
C ARG A 398 -0.11 -30.47 -2.64
N LYS A 399 0.75 -31.39 -3.11
CA LYS A 399 0.75 -32.81 -2.71
C LYS A 399 1.04 -33.00 -1.21
N ASN A 400 1.95 -32.19 -0.68
CA ASN A 400 2.36 -32.26 0.73
C ASN A 400 1.46 -31.44 1.67
N LYS A 401 0.43 -30.78 1.14
CA LYS A 401 -0.46 -29.88 1.91
C LYS A 401 0.33 -28.79 2.64
N LEU A 402 1.30 -28.20 1.97
CA LEU A 402 2.11 -27.09 2.47
C LEU A 402 1.55 -25.79 1.91
N PRO A 403 0.93 -24.93 2.75
CA PRO A 403 0.41 -23.65 2.31
C PRO A 403 1.50 -22.80 1.65
N THR A 404 1.20 -22.14 0.54
CA THR A 404 2.22 -21.48 -0.29
C THR A 404 1.86 -20.04 -0.59
N ILE A 405 2.83 -19.14 -0.42
CA ILE A 405 2.82 -17.74 -0.88
C ILE A 405 3.73 -17.64 -2.08
N LEU A 406 3.26 -17.03 -3.17
CA LEU A 406 4.05 -16.79 -4.38
C LEU A 406 4.29 -15.28 -4.57
N ILE A 407 5.56 -14.89 -4.56
CA ILE A 407 6.05 -13.54 -4.88
C ILE A 407 6.66 -13.60 -6.28
N ASP A 408 6.04 -12.95 -7.25
CA ASP A 408 6.60 -12.82 -8.61
C ASP A 408 7.34 -11.48 -8.76
N ALA A 409 8.60 -11.48 -8.36
CA ALA A 409 9.52 -10.34 -8.47
C ALA A 409 10.32 -10.39 -9.77
N SER A 410 9.79 -11.00 -10.83
CA SER A 410 10.51 -11.16 -12.10
C SER A 410 10.43 -9.94 -13.01
N ASN A 411 9.59 -8.97 -12.71
CA ASN A 411 9.41 -7.74 -13.48
C ASN A 411 9.23 -7.99 -14.99
N ASP A 412 8.32 -8.90 -15.34
CA ASP A 412 7.97 -9.28 -16.72
C ASP A 412 9.14 -9.91 -17.53
N ALA A 413 10.23 -10.30 -16.86
CA ALA A 413 11.40 -10.85 -17.55
C ALA A 413 11.13 -12.19 -18.24
N TYR A 414 10.06 -12.88 -17.90
CA TYR A 414 9.63 -14.13 -18.54
C TYR A 414 8.53 -13.93 -19.60
N GLY A 415 8.04 -12.71 -19.80
CA GLY A 415 6.89 -12.43 -20.64
C GLY A 415 5.69 -13.29 -20.22
N THR A 416 4.96 -13.88 -21.17
CA THR A 416 3.80 -14.73 -20.85
C THR A 416 4.15 -16.15 -20.39
N VAL A 417 5.41 -16.60 -20.50
CA VAL A 417 5.79 -18.01 -20.30
C VAL A 417 5.39 -18.54 -18.92
N ILE A 418 5.68 -17.78 -17.86
CA ILE A 418 5.31 -18.17 -16.49
C ILE A 418 3.81 -18.15 -16.31
N HIS A 419 3.13 -17.09 -16.74
CA HIS A 419 1.69 -16.93 -16.58
C HIS A 419 0.90 -17.99 -17.34
N ASP A 420 1.30 -18.29 -18.59
CA ASP A 420 0.70 -19.34 -19.40
C ASP A 420 0.87 -20.73 -18.76
N MET A 421 2.05 -21.01 -18.24
CA MET A 421 2.32 -22.26 -17.54
C MET A 421 1.49 -22.37 -16.26
N LEU A 422 1.47 -21.33 -15.41
CA LEU A 422 0.76 -21.33 -14.15
C LEU A 422 -0.76 -21.49 -14.37
N THR A 423 -1.34 -20.79 -15.33
CA THR A 423 -2.77 -20.90 -15.64
C THR A 423 -3.17 -22.26 -16.21
N GLN A 424 -2.25 -22.96 -16.88
CA GLN A 424 -2.53 -24.28 -17.49
C GLN A 424 -2.17 -25.47 -16.60
N GLN A 425 -1.22 -25.34 -15.68
CA GLN A 425 -0.63 -26.47 -14.96
C GLN A 425 -0.72 -26.36 -13.45
N ALA A 426 -0.73 -25.12 -12.88
CA ALA A 426 -0.86 -24.91 -11.45
C ALA A 426 -2.31 -24.65 -11.04
N GLU A 427 -2.65 -24.95 -9.79
CA GLU A 427 -3.92 -24.58 -9.15
C GLU A 427 -3.70 -23.25 -8.39
N LEU A 428 -4.00 -22.11 -9.04
CA LEU A 428 -3.69 -20.79 -8.49
C LEU A 428 -4.56 -20.45 -7.27
N SER A 429 -5.79 -20.96 -7.23
CA SER A 429 -6.74 -20.70 -6.14
C SER A 429 -6.31 -21.32 -4.80
N ILE A 430 -5.39 -22.30 -4.81
CA ILE A 430 -4.89 -22.93 -3.58
C ILE A 430 -3.80 -22.14 -2.87
N LEU A 431 -3.25 -21.12 -3.51
CA LEU A 431 -2.25 -20.26 -2.92
C LEU A 431 -2.84 -19.46 -1.74
N LEU A 432 -2.03 -19.18 -0.72
CA LEU A 432 -2.40 -18.23 0.33
C LEU A 432 -2.36 -16.79 -0.18
N ALA A 433 -1.46 -16.50 -1.09
CA ALA A 433 -1.36 -15.21 -1.76
C ALA A 433 -0.51 -15.32 -3.03
N TYR A 434 -0.75 -14.38 -3.92
CA TYR A 434 0.06 -14.06 -5.08
C TYR A 434 0.19 -12.54 -5.21
N SER A 435 1.37 -12.06 -5.55
CA SER A 435 1.56 -10.72 -6.09
C SER A 435 2.73 -10.70 -7.05
N GLY A 436 2.62 -9.91 -8.11
CA GLY A 436 3.64 -9.75 -9.15
C GLY A 436 3.51 -8.45 -9.89
N PHE A 437 4.47 -8.20 -10.76
CA PHE A 437 4.46 -7.24 -11.85
C PHE A 437 4.30 -5.74 -11.51
N LEU A 438 4.25 -5.24 -10.34
CA LEU A 438 4.36 -3.79 -10.07
C LEU A 438 5.77 -3.43 -9.60
N ASP A 439 5.96 -2.18 -9.20
CA ASP A 439 7.17 -1.76 -8.51
C ASP A 439 7.52 -2.80 -7.46
N MET A 440 8.68 -3.42 -7.64
CA MET A 440 8.97 -4.72 -7.03
C MET A 440 9.03 -4.67 -5.52
N ALA A 441 9.26 -3.49 -4.94
CA ALA A 441 9.17 -3.25 -3.53
C ALA A 441 7.80 -3.63 -2.94
N ILE A 442 6.70 -3.26 -3.62
CA ILE A 442 5.33 -3.54 -3.14
C ILE A 442 4.89 -4.98 -3.36
N VAL A 443 5.48 -5.69 -4.32
CA VAL A 443 5.14 -7.08 -4.63
C VAL A 443 5.40 -7.99 -3.43
N THR A 444 6.55 -7.84 -2.78
CA THR A 444 6.93 -8.61 -1.59
C THR A 444 5.98 -8.33 -0.42
N GLY A 445 5.77 -7.06 -0.11
CA GLY A 445 4.90 -6.67 1.00
C GLY A 445 3.45 -7.08 0.77
N THR A 446 2.94 -6.92 -0.45
CA THR A 446 1.57 -7.34 -0.80
C THR A 446 1.38 -8.85 -0.62
N ALA A 447 2.25 -9.68 -1.21
CA ALA A 447 2.12 -11.13 -1.12
C ALA A 447 2.24 -11.64 0.32
N LEU A 448 3.23 -11.12 1.08
CA LEU A 448 3.42 -11.53 2.47
C LEU A 448 2.29 -11.04 3.37
N SER A 449 1.78 -9.81 3.19
CA SER A 449 0.63 -9.31 3.94
C SER A 449 -0.59 -10.23 3.78
N HIS A 450 -1.01 -10.47 2.55
CA HIS A 450 -2.16 -11.32 2.26
C HIS A 450 -1.94 -12.76 2.73
N GLY A 451 -0.77 -13.33 2.44
CA GLY A 451 -0.49 -14.74 2.70
C GLY A 451 -0.31 -15.07 4.17
N VAL A 452 0.42 -14.24 4.93
CA VAL A 452 0.64 -14.46 6.37
C VAL A 452 -0.64 -14.21 7.16
N ALA A 453 -1.39 -13.15 6.82
CA ALA A 453 -2.67 -12.88 7.46
C ALA A 453 -3.68 -14.00 7.18
N ARG A 454 -3.75 -14.52 5.94
CA ARG A 454 -4.58 -15.67 5.61
C ARG A 454 -4.16 -16.93 6.38
N TYR A 455 -2.85 -17.21 6.48
CA TYR A 455 -2.34 -18.33 7.26
C TYR A 455 -2.74 -18.18 8.74
N ALA A 456 -2.55 -17.01 9.34
CA ALA A 456 -2.94 -16.73 10.71
C ALA A 456 -4.46 -16.87 10.91
N TRP A 457 -5.27 -16.38 9.98
CA TRP A 457 -6.72 -16.52 10.03
C TRP A 457 -7.16 -17.99 9.99
N LEU A 458 -6.59 -18.80 9.09
CA LEU A 458 -6.87 -20.24 9.03
C LEU A 458 -6.46 -21.01 10.28
N THR A 459 -5.55 -20.45 11.09
CA THR A 459 -5.01 -21.07 12.31
C THR A 459 -5.77 -20.64 13.56
N HIS A 460 -6.24 -19.38 13.63
CA HIS A 460 -6.79 -18.76 14.84
C HIS A 460 -8.29 -18.48 14.78
N ALA A 461 -8.87 -18.33 13.58
CA ALA A 461 -10.29 -18.07 13.46
C ALA A 461 -11.13 -19.29 13.92
N PRO A 462 -12.25 -19.08 14.60
CA PRO A 462 -13.16 -20.15 14.97
C PRO A 462 -13.88 -20.69 13.73
N ALA A 463 -13.75 -22.00 13.45
CA ALA A 463 -14.41 -22.69 12.34
C ALA A 463 -14.27 -21.98 10.96
N PRO A 464 -13.02 -21.73 10.50
CA PRO A 464 -12.76 -20.97 9.28
C PRO A 464 -13.38 -21.62 8.03
N GLU A 465 -13.58 -22.93 8.04
CA GLU A 465 -14.21 -23.70 6.96
C GLU A 465 -15.70 -23.38 6.75
N THR A 466 -16.34 -22.75 7.72
CA THR A 466 -17.77 -22.39 7.64
C THR A 466 -18.02 -20.90 7.39
N ASN A 467 -16.96 -20.08 7.35
CA ASN A 467 -17.08 -18.65 7.13
C ASN A 467 -17.04 -18.31 5.62
N ASP A 468 -18.19 -18.44 4.96
CA ASP A 468 -18.31 -18.20 3.51
C ASP A 468 -18.03 -16.75 3.11
N ALA A 469 -18.32 -15.79 3.98
CA ALA A 469 -18.07 -14.36 3.69
C ALA A 469 -16.56 -14.07 3.62
N ALA A 470 -15.80 -14.44 4.65
CA ALA A 470 -14.35 -14.26 4.67
C ALA A 470 -13.65 -15.08 3.58
N ASN A 471 -14.11 -16.31 3.31
CA ASN A 471 -13.59 -17.14 2.22
C ASN A 471 -13.90 -16.52 0.83
N THR A 472 -15.05 -15.85 0.68
CA THR A 472 -15.38 -15.12 -0.56
C THR A 472 -14.49 -13.90 -0.75
N ALA A 473 -14.30 -13.09 0.30
CA ALA A 473 -13.42 -11.94 0.26
C ALA A 473 -11.96 -12.36 -0.03
N PHE A 474 -11.49 -13.46 0.56
CA PHE A 474 -10.18 -14.04 0.26
C PHE A 474 -10.02 -14.39 -1.23
N VAL A 475 -11.03 -15.07 -1.82
CA VAL A 475 -10.99 -15.41 -3.25
C VAL A 475 -10.94 -14.16 -4.10
N LYS A 476 -11.71 -13.11 -3.76
CA LYS A 476 -11.68 -11.83 -4.46
C LYS A 476 -10.30 -11.18 -4.37
N ALA A 477 -9.70 -11.11 -3.17
CA ALA A 477 -8.38 -10.53 -2.98
C ALA A 477 -7.28 -11.26 -3.78
N LEU A 478 -7.28 -12.59 -3.76
CA LEU A 478 -6.31 -13.41 -4.48
C LEU A 478 -6.51 -13.30 -6.00
N SER A 479 -7.75 -13.44 -6.47
CA SER A 479 -8.04 -13.40 -7.91
C SER A 479 -7.85 -12.01 -8.50
N ASP A 480 -8.11 -10.92 -7.77
CA ASP A 480 -7.81 -9.55 -8.19
C ASP A 480 -6.34 -9.39 -8.57
N GLY A 481 -5.43 -9.80 -7.70
CA GLY A 481 -3.99 -9.75 -7.96
C GLY A 481 -3.59 -10.55 -9.19
N VAL A 482 -4.04 -11.82 -9.28
CA VAL A 482 -3.69 -12.69 -10.41
C VAL A 482 -4.26 -12.16 -11.74
N ILE A 483 -5.51 -11.69 -11.76
CA ILE A 483 -6.14 -11.17 -12.99
C ILE A 483 -5.44 -9.88 -13.44
N LYS A 484 -5.16 -8.95 -12.52
CA LYS A 484 -4.44 -7.73 -12.83
C LYS A 484 -3.04 -8.00 -13.37
N ASP A 485 -2.31 -8.93 -12.77
CA ASP A 485 -0.94 -9.20 -13.17
C ASP A 485 -0.87 -10.04 -14.47
N PHE A 486 -1.58 -11.15 -14.56
CA PHE A 486 -1.50 -12.05 -15.71
C PHE A 486 -2.22 -11.51 -16.95
N ALA A 487 -3.41 -10.92 -16.77
CA ALA A 487 -4.21 -10.49 -17.90
C ALA A 487 -3.95 -9.02 -18.25
N PHE A 488 -4.03 -8.11 -17.27
CA PHE A 488 -3.92 -6.69 -17.56
C PHE A 488 -2.47 -6.25 -17.76
N ARG A 489 -1.63 -6.34 -16.73
CA ARG A 489 -0.29 -5.76 -16.72
C ARG A 489 0.65 -6.42 -17.71
N ASN A 490 0.58 -7.72 -17.83
CA ASN A 490 1.46 -8.48 -18.72
C ASN A 490 1.09 -8.36 -20.22
N THR A 491 -0.19 -8.16 -20.55
CA THR A 491 -0.66 -8.19 -21.93
C THR A 491 -1.40 -6.91 -22.32
N VAL A 492 -2.58 -6.68 -21.73
CA VAL A 492 -3.54 -5.66 -22.16
C VAL A 492 -3.02 -4.24 -21.98
N ARG A 493 -2.27 -3.99 -20.90
CA ARG A 493 -1.72 -2.66 -20.61
C ARG A 493 -0.83 -2.13 -21.73
N ASN A 494 0.08 -2.95 -22.25
CA ASN A 494 1.01 -2.52 -23.30
C ASN A 494 0.28 -2.20 -24.61
N ASP A 495 -0.74 -2.98 -24.94
CA ASP A 495 -1.59 -2.73 -26.12
C ASP A 495 -2.41 -1.44 -25.96
N LEU A 496 -2.91 -1.16 -24.76
CA LEU A 496 -3.59 0.10 -24.44
C LEU A 496 -2.66 1.31 -24.46
N TYR A 497 -1.42 1.17 -23.97
CA TYR A 497 -0.40 2.22 -24.09
C TYR A 497 -0.15 2.58 -25.55
N ALA A 498 0.02 1.58 -26.42
CA ALA A 498 0.18 1.78 -27.85
C ALA A 498 -1.09 2.41 -28.47
N TYR A 499 -2.26 1.91 -28.12
CA TYR A 499 -3.53 2.43 -28.64
C TYR A 499 -3.74 3.90 -28.27
N VAL A 500 -3.57 4.29 -26.99
CA VAL A 500 -3.73 5.68 -26.56
C VAL A 500 -2.71 6.60 -27.22
N ARG A 501 -1.44 6.17 -27.31
CA ARG A 501 -0.35 6.97 -27.86
C ARG A 501 -0.41 7.08 -29.38
N GLU A 502 -0.53 5.95 -30.07
CA GLU A 502 -0.31 5.87 -31.52
C GLU A 502 -1.61 6.06 -32.31
N ALA A 503 -2.71 5.46 -31.84
CA ALA A 503 -3.99 5.55 -32.53
C ALA A 503 -4.79 6.80 -32.17
N LEU A 504 -4.73 7.24 -30.90
CA LEU A 504 -5.49 8.39 -30.43
C LEU A 504 -4.64 9.66 -30.26
N GLY A 505 -3.30 9.58 -30.32
CA GLY A 505 -2.39 10.73 -30.16
C GLY A 505 -2.38 11.31 -28.74
N GLY A 506 -2.79 10.53 -27.74
CA GLY A 506 -2.90 10.94 -26.34
C GLY A 506 -1.71 10.49 -25.47
N SER A 507 -1.73 10.89 -24.20
CA SER A 507 -0.81 10.39 -23.19
C SER A 507 -1.46 9.24 -22.40
N PRO A 508 -0.85 8.06 -22.32
CA PRO A 508 -1.34 6.99 -21.45
C PRO A 508 -1.28 7.33 -19.96
N ASP A 509 -0.44 8.30 -19.56
CA ASP A 509 -0.31 8.74 -18.16
C ASP A 509 -1.41 9.70 -17.71
N ASN A 510 -2.12 10.32 -18.65
CA ASN A 510 -3.33 11.09 -18.43
C ASN A 510 -4.05 11.29 -19.76
N PHE A 511 -4.99 10.41 -20.09
CA PHE A 511 -5.78 10.50 -21.32
C PHE A 511 -7.10 11.28 -21.15
N TYR A 512 -7.27 11.99 -20.03
CA TYR A 512 -8.38 12.92 -19.85
C TYR A 512 -8.12 14.20 -20.65
N ARG A 513 -8.46 14.16 -21.94
CA ARG A 513 -8.34 15.27 -22.88
C ARG A 513 -9.60 15.33 -23.75
N PRO A 514 -10.05 16.53 -24.17
CA PRO A 514 -11.25 16.66 -25.01
C PRO A 514 -11.16 15.90 -26.34
N GLU A 515 -9.97 15.78 -26.90
CA GLU A 515 -9.68 15.11 -28.16
C GLU A 515 -9.63 13.58 -28.07
N ILE A 516 -9.58 13.03 -26.87
CA ILE A 516 -9.50 11.57 -26.65
C ILE A 516 -10.89 11.00 -26.38
N ASP A 517 -11.30 10.03 -27.18
CA ASP A 517 -12.51 9.25 -26.93
C ASP A 517 -12.28 8.25 -25.78
N ARG A 518 -12.56 8.70 -24.56
CA ARG A 518 -12.40 7.91 -23.34
C ARG A 518 -13.30 6.68 -23.29
N ALA A 519 -14.48 6.76 -23.94
CA ALA A 519 -15.37 5.60 -24.03
C ALA A 519 -14.78 4.52 -24.93
N ALA A 520 -14.09 4.90 -26.00
CA ALA A 520 -13.38 3.95 -26.86
C ALA A 520 -12.21 3.29 -26.13
N VAL A 521 -11.47 4.02 -25.27
CA VAL A 521 -10.39 3.43 -24.43
C VAL A 521 -10.96 2.39 -23.47
N LEU A 522 -12.08 2.70 -22.79
CA LEU A 522 -12.74 1.76 -21.87
C LEU A 522 -13.30 0.54 -22.62
N ALA A 523 -13.98 0.73 -23.73
CA ALA A 523 -14.51 -0.38 -24.53
C ALA A 523 -13.39 -1.30 -25.05
N ARG A 524 -12.21 -0.74 -25.37
CA ARG A 524 -11.04 -1.51 -25.76
C ARG A 524 -10.52 -2.33 -24.56
N LEU A 525 -10.41 -1.74 -23.37
CA LEU A 525 -10.06 -2.47 -22.14
C LEU A 525 -10.99 -3.64 -21.89
N GLU A 526 -12.31 -3.41 -21.92
CA GLU A 526 -13.32 -4.46 -21.69
C GLU A 526 -13.19 -5.61 -22.69
N ALA A 527 -12.99 -5.28 -23.98
CA ALA A 527 -12.84 -6.28 -25.03
C ALA A 527 -11.57 -7.13 -24.85
N ASP A 528 -10.44 -6.50 -24.56
CA ASP A 528 -9.15 -7.16 -24.42
C ASP A 528 -9.10 -7.98 -23.12
N MET A 529 -9.62 -7.46 -22.00
CA MET A 529 -9.71 -8.18 -20.73
C MET A 529 -10.63 -9.40 -20.80
N LYS A 530 -11.72 -9.34 -21.56
CA LYS A 530 -12.59 -10.51 -21.77
C LYS A 530 -11.84 -11.71 -22.35
N VAL A 531 -10.84 -11.47 -23.18
CA VAL A 531 -10.01 -12.53 -23.78
C VAL A 531 -8.88 -12.92 -22.85
N SER A 532 -8.16 -11.93 -22.35
CA SER A 532 -6.92 -12.15 -21.58
C SER A 532 -7.19 -12.73 -20.17
N ALA A 533 -8.29 -12.36 -19.51
CA ALA A 533 -8.64 -12.90 -18.19
C ALA A 533 -9.26 -14.31 -18.24
N ALA A 534 -9.74 -14.77 -19.39
CA ALA A 534 -10.45 -16.04 -19.49
C ALA A 534 -9.67 -17.27 -18.98
N PRO A 535 -8.35 -17.42 -19.28
CA PRO A 535 -7.57 -18.55 -18.73
C PRO A 535 -7.47 -18.52 -17.19
N VAL A 536 -7.28 -17.33 -16.60
CA VAL A 536 -7.22 -17.15 -15.14
C VAL A 536 -8.57 -17.49 -14.50
N LEU A 537 -9.67 -16.95 -15.04
CA LEU A 537 -11.01 -17.22 -14.54
C LEU A 537 -11.36 -18.73 -14.62
N ALA A 538 -10.94 -19.41 -15.69
CA ALA A 538 -11.14 -20.85 -15.84
C ALA A 538 -10.33 -21.64 -14.81
N ASN A 539 -9.10 -21.25 -14.51
CA ASN A 539 -8.25 -21.88 -13.51
C ASN A 539 -8.87 -21.77 -12.11
N PHE A 540 -9.28 -20.54 -11.71
CA PHE A 540 -9.94 -20.33 -10.43
C PHE A 540 -11.28 -21.08 -10.32
N SER A 541 -12.14 -21.00 -11.34
CA SER A 541 -13.47 -21.63 -11.32
C SER A 541 -13.42 -23.16 -11.24
N GLY A 542 -12.32 -23.77 -11.66
CA GLY A 542 -12.09 -25.22 -11.52
C GLY A 542 -11.28 -25.62 -10.30
N GLY A 543 -10.81 -24.67 -9.50
CA GLY A 543 -9.87 -24.85 -8.42
C GLY A 543 -10.50 -24.92 -7.03
N LYS A 544 -9.65 -25.12 -6.04
CA LYS A 544 -9.98 -25.21 -4.61
C LYS A 544 -9.27 -24.10 -3.83
N ILE A 545 -9.88 -23.72 -2.70
CA ILE A 545 -9.23 -22.85 -1.69
C ILE A 545 -9.00 -23.65 -0.41
N ILE A 546 -7.99 -23.31 0.35
CA ILE A 546 -7.75 -23.84 1.70
C ILE A 546 -8.73 -23.14 2.65
N THR A 547 -9.52 -23.94 3.39
CA THR A 547 -10.48 -23.42 4.36
C THR A 547 -10.16 -23.84 5.80
N SER A 548 -9.28 -24.82 6.01
CA SER A 548 -8.74 -25.19 7.32
C SER A 548 -7.39 -25.89 7.16
N LEU A 549 -6.50 -25.69 8.14
CA LEU A 549 -5.18 -26.34 8.18
C LEU A 549 -5.16 -27.57 9.08
N SER A 550 -6.02 -27.65 10.11
CA SER A 550 -6.02 -28.74 11.08
C SER A 550 -7.43 -29.05 11.60
N PRO A 551 -8.14 -30.07 11.06
CA PRO A 551 -7.73 -30.90 9.93
C PRO A 551 -7.68 -30.12 8.62
N TRP A 552 -6.84 -30.56 7.69
CA TRP A 552 -6.80 -29.93 6.36
C TRP A 552 -8.13 -30.08 5.64
N ALA A 553 -8.71 -28.95 5.26
CA ALA A 553 -9.95 -28.89 4.51
C ALA A 553 -9.85 -27.91 3.34
N GLU A 554 -10.58 -28.19 2.29
CA GLU A 554 -10.66 -27.40 1.07
C GLU A 554 -12.13 -27.24 0.67
N ALA A 555 -12.44 -26.11 0.04
CA ALA A 555 -13.73 -25.85 -0.59
C ALA A 555 -13.55 -25.48 -2.07
N ASP A 556 -14.61 -25.63 -2.86
CA ASP A 556 -14.59 -25.16 -4.26
C ASP A 556 -14.40 -23.63 -4.29
N CYS A 557 -13.55 -23.17 -5.19
CA CYS A 557 -13.36 -21.74 -5.40
C CYS A 557 -14.65 -21.05 -5.88
N GLY A 558 -15.54 -21.78 -6.57
CA GLY A 558 -16.75 -21.25 -7.18
C GLY A 558 -16.49 -20.69 -8.58
N THR A 559 -17.52 -20.14 -9.20
CA THR A 559 -17.41 -19.49 -10.51
C THR A 559 -17.14 -18.00 -10.31
N LEU A 560 -16.08 -17.49 -10.96
CA LEU A 560 -15.75 -16.08 -10.93
C LEU A 560 -16.19 -15.37 -12.20
N THR A 561 -16.75 -14.19 -12.06
CA THR A 561 -17.02 -13.24 -13.14
C THR A 561 -16.43 -11.89 -12.83
N VAL A 562 -15.99 -11.18 -13.88
CA VAL A 562 -15.37 -9.86 -13.76
C VAL A 562 -16.14 -8.88 -14.65
N SER A 563 -16.40 -7.71 -14.08
CA SER A 563 -17.13 -6.62 -14.74
C SER A 563 -16.69 -5.26 -14.21
N GLY A 564 -17.35 -4.18 -14.61
CA GLY A 564 -17.15 -2.86 -14.02
C GLY A 564 -15.74 -2.29 -14.17
N TYR A 565 -15.06 -2.62 -15.26
CA TYR A 565 -13.71 -2.11 -15.50
C TYR A 565 -13.69 -0.58 -15.51
N ARG A 566 -12.67 0.02 -14.90
CA ARG A 566 -12.48 1.46 -14.81
C ARG A 566 -11.01 1.84 -14.73
N PHE A 567 -10.68 3.05 -15.18
CA PHE A 567 -9.34 3.63 -15.04
C PHE A 567 -9.35 4.68 -13.94
N PRO A 568 -8.61 4.48 -12.85
CA PRO A 568 -8.35 5.56 -11.90
C PRO A 568 -7.52 6.64 -12.61
N TRP A 569 -7.79 7.91 -12.29
CA TRP A 569 -7.06 9.08 -12.81
C TRP A 569 -6.96 9.16 -14.35
N TYR A 570 -7.74 8.36 -15.09
CA TYR A 570 -7.61 8.23 -16.54
C TYR A 570 -6.18 7.92 -17.00
N ARG A 571 -5.52 7.01 -16.29
CA ARG A 571 -4.20 6.44 -16.60
C ARG A 571 -4.34 4.98 -17.00
N VAL A 572 -3.49 4.54 -17.93
CA VAL A 572 -3.46 3.13 -18.36
C VAL A 572 -2.61 2.25 -17.42
N PHE A 573 -2.06 2.82 -16.38
CA PHE A 573 -1.15 2.11 -15.45
C PHE A 573 -1.85 1.06 -14.59
N GLU A 574 -3.07 1.36 -14.12
CA GLU A 574 -3.85 0.53 -13.21
C GLU A 574 -5.32 0.51 -13.62
N ILE A 575 -6.04 -0.54 -13.26
CA ILE A 575 -7.48 -0.67 -13.48
C ILE A 575 -8.19 -1.07 -12.19
N GLY A 576 -9.44 -0.60 -12.04
CA GLY A 576 -10.42 -1.17 -11.13
C GLY A 576 -11.31 -2.17 -11.86
N MET A 577 -11.85 -3.12 -11.12
CA MET A 577 -12.81 -4.11 -11.62
C MET A 577 -13.64 -4.68 -10.47
N ASP A 578 -14.84 -5.10 -10.78
CA ASP A 578 -15.72 -5.77 -9.83
C ASP A 578 -15.61 -7.28 -10.03
N ILE A 579 -15.38 -8.04 -8.96
CA ILE A 579 -15.28 -9.49 -8.97
C ILE A 579 -16.47 -10.08 -8.24
N ASP A 580 -17.24 -10.93 -8.92
CA ASP A 580 -18.33 -11.69 -8.33
C ASP A 580 -17.96 -13.17 -8.25
N ARG A 581 -18.36 -13.81 -7.15
CA ARG A 581 -18.18 -15.23 -6.89
C ARG A 581 -19.53 -15.90 -6.68
N GLU A 582 -19.82 -16.93 -7.49
CA GLU A 582 -20.99 -17.77 -7.32
C GLU A 582 -20.57 -19.16 -6.84
N ILE A 583 -21.14 -19.61 -5.73
CA ILE A 583 -20.99 -20.98 -5.22
C ILE A 583 -22.19 -21.77 -5.69
N THR A 584 -21.98 -22.71 -6.61
CA THR A 584 -23.04 -23.61 -7.03
C THR A 584 -23.27 -24.64 -5.92
N ALA A 585 -24.44 -24.63 -5.29
CA ALA A 585 -24.81 -25.68 -4.34
C ALA A 585 -24.68 -27.04 -5.03
N PRO A 586 -24.10 -28.08 -4.36
CA PRO A 586 -24.05 -29.39 -4.94
C PRO A 586 -25.48 -29.83 -5.32
N GLN A 587 -25.69 -30.20 -6.58
CA GLN A 587 -26.97 -30.81 -7.00
C GLN A 587 -27.09 -32.10 -6.20
N ILE A 588 -28.08 -32.11 -5.28
CA ILE A 588 -28.44 -33.29 -4.46
C ILE A 588 -28.99 -34.40 -5.33
#